data_e8164ff04f3149c49a40126a3be90040
#
_entry.id   e8164ff04f3149c49a40126a3be90040
#
_cell.length_a   1.000
_cell.length_b   1.000
_cell.length_c   1.000
_cell.angle_alpha   90.00
_cell.angle_beta   90.00
_cell.angle_gamma   90.00
#
_symmetry.space_group_name_H-M   'P 1'
#
loop_
_entity.id
_entity.type
_entity.pdbx_description
1 polymer ?
#
loop_
_entity_poly.entity_id
_entity_poly.type
_entity_poly.pdbx_seq_one_letter_code
_entity_poly.pdbx_strand_id
1 'polypeptide(L)'
;MVRAFYQVQTTTSAGGGYFEMFMGDDGTIKMSEDPSLCAIYREARATAVSWDDLAQKGYVRARATSAADAAKVDVRETAQLAEYEIPVFFNKPPHQPHLENFFNSIRGTAKLNCPGDEAFSSEYTIHKASEAVAAQTRLAITTEEVKA
;
A
#
# COMPACT_ATOMS: atom_id res chain seq x y z
N MET A 1 11.26 7.87 8.69
CA MET A 1 11.67 6.47 8.30
C MET A 1 10.41 5.72 7.87
N VAL A 2 10.47 4.92 6.81
CA VAL A 2 9.33 4.07 6.38
C VAL A 2 9.74 2.61 6.54
N ARG A 3 8.83 1.80 7.08
CA ARG A 3 8.95 0.33 7.15
C ARG A 3 7.87 -0.27 6.28
N ALA A 4 8.24 -1.21 5.41
CA ALA A 4 7.30 -1.98 4.62
C ALA A 4 7.21 -3.40 5.18
N PHE A 5 5.99 -3.93 5.22
CA PHE A 5 5.68 -5.31 5.57
C PHE A 5 4.78 -5.89 4.49
N TYR A 6 5.12 -7.07 4.03
CA TYR A 6 4.39 -7.81 3.01
C TYR A 6 4.04 -9.19 3.53
N GLN A 7 2.78 -9.57 3.41
CA GLN A 7 2.30 -10.89 3.82
C GLN A 7 1.45 -11.52 2.72
N VAL A 8 1.78 -12.78 2.41
CA VAL A 8 0.97 -13.68 1.58
C VAL A 8 0.77 -14.98 2.35
N GLN A 9 -0.47 -15.35 2.56
CA GLN A 9 -0.84 -16.66 3.13
C GLN A 9 -1.89 -17.29 2.24
N THR A 10 -1.55 -18.41 1.64
CA THR A 10 -2.41 -19.13 0.70
C THR A 10 -3.00 -20.41 1.30
N THR A 11 -2.57 -20.80 2.50
CA THR A 11 -2.90 -22.10 3.13
C THR A 11 -3.91 -22.00 4.25
N THR A 12 -4.28 -20.78 4.67
CA THR A 12 -5.22 -20.57 5.78
C THR A 12 -6.42 -19.77 5.29
N SER A 13 -7.63 -20.23 5.61
CA SER A 13 -8.88 -19.56 5.26
C SER A 13 -9.28 -18.46 6.25
N ALA A 14 -8.77 -18.52 7.48
CA ALA A 14 -9.05 -17.51 8.50
C ALA A 14 -7.81 -16.67 8.77
N GLY A 15 -7.92 -15.35 8.62
CA GLY A 15 -6.80 -14.41 8.81
C GLY A 15 -5.69 -14.52 7.77
N GLY A 16 -5.87 -15.40 6.78
CA GLY A 16 -5.02 -15.46 5.60
C GLY A 16 -5.32 -14.33 4.64
N GLY A 17 -4.49 -14.20 3.63
CA GLY A 17 -4.69 -13.24 2.57
C GLY A 17 -3.40 -12.56 2.16
N TYR A 18 -3.59 -11.66 1.23
CA TYR A 18 -2.54 -10.85 0.67
C TYR A 18 -2.73 -9.41 1.14
N PHE A 19 -1.74 -8.86 1.79
CA PHE A 19 -1.71 -7.44 2.09
C PHE A 19 -0.28 -6.92 2.28
N GLU A 20 -0.15 -5.63 2.07
CA GLU A 20 1.06 -4.86 2.29
C GLU A 20 0.79 -3.76 3.31
N MET A 21 1.77 -3.46 4.15
CA MET A 21 1.72 -2.33 5.07
C MET A 21 2.96 -1.46 4.89
N PHE A 22 2.74 -0.17 4.74
CA PHE A 22 3.78 0.85 4.70
C PHE A 22 3.60 1.74 5.93
N MET A 23 4.47 1.58 6.90
CA MET A 23 4.41 2.26 8.20
C MET A 23 5.38 3.43 8.22
N GLY A 24 4.84 4.63 8.35
CA GLY A 24 5.59 5.88 8.49
C GLY A 24 5.35 6.55 9.83
N ASP A 25 6.00 7.69 10.03
CA ASP A 25 5.92 8.43 11.28
C ASP A 25 4.57 9.16 11.46
N ASP A 26 3.91 9.52 10.35
CA ASP A 26 2.63 10.25 10.34
C ASP A 26 1.41 9.36 10.06
N GLY A 27 1.64 8.19 9.47
CA GLY A 27 0.55 7.27 9.14
C GLY A 27 1.03 5.93 8.62
N THR A 28 0.09 4.98 8.57
CA THR A 28 0.29 3.65 8.03
C THR A 28 -0.71 3.40 6.91
N ILE A 29 -0.23 2.93 5.76
CA ILE A 29 -1.09 2.49 4.66
C ILE A 29 -1.14 0.97 4.66
N LYS A 30 -2.33 0.41 4.66
CA LYS A 30 -2.59 -1.01 4.39
C LYS A 30 -3.21 -1.13 3.01
N MET A 31 -2.61 -1.96 2.16
CA MET A 31 -3.06 -2.22 0.80
C MET A 31 -3.38 -3.71 0.62
N SER A 32 -4.39 -4.01 -0.17
CA SER A 32 -4.82 -5.36 -0.54
C SER A 32 -5.40 -5.33 -1.94
N GLU A 33 -5.50 -6.47 -2.58
CA GLU A 33 -6.27 -6.63 -3.83
C GLU A 33 -7.77 -6.40 -3.62
N ASP A 34 -8.27 -6.64 -2.40
CA ASP A 34 -9.63 -6.28 -2.01
C ASP A 34 -9.65 -4.84 -1.51
N PRO A 35 -10.30 -3.91 -2.23
CA PRO A 35 -10.36 -2.50 -1.84
C PRO A 35 -11.00 -2.27 -0.46
N SER A 36 -11.88 -3.18 -0.01
CA SER A 36 -12.53 -3.09 1.30
C SER A 36 -11.56 -3.27 2.46
N LEU A 37 -10.42 -3.93 2.20
CA LEU A 37 -9.35 -4.17 3.16
C LEU A 37 -8.26 -3.09 3.11
N CYS A 38 -8.34 -2.17 2.14
CA CYS A 38 -7.42 -1.04 2.05
C CYS A 38 -7.80 0.04 3.06
N ALA A 39 -6.81 0.54 3.79
CA ALA A 39 -7.03 1.57 4.79
C ALA A 39 -5.78 2.42 5.00
N ILE A 40 -5.99 3.66 5.42
CA ILE A 40 -4.92 4.52 5.90
C ILE A 40 -5.23 4.84 7.37
N TYR A 41 -4.26 4.60 8.23
CA TYR A 41 -4.33 4.92 9.65
C TYR A 41 -3.48 6.15 9.92
N ARG A 42 -4.06 7.15 10.55
CA ARG A 42 -3.32 8.32 11.03
C ARG A 42 -2.67 7.98 12.35
N GLU A 43 -1.36 8.21 12.48
CA GLU A 43 -0.69 8.07 13.77
C GLU A 43 -1.18 9.13 14.77
N ALA A 44 -1.31 8.74 16.04
CA ALA A 44 -1.86 9.60 17.08
C ALA A 44 -1.05 10.90 17.28
N ARG A 45 0.23 10.88 16.94
CA ARG A 45 1.17 12.00 17.07
C ARG A 45 1.49 12.70 15.75
N ALA A 46 0.77 12.34 14.68
CA ALA A 46 0.98 12.95 13.37
C ALA A 46 0.61 14.43 13.39
N THR A 47 1.59 15.30 13.22
CA THR A 47 1.44 16.75 13.21
C THR A 47 1.89 17.38 11.90
N ALA A 48 2.68 16.66 11.10
CA ALA A 48 3.32 17.20 9.91
C ALA A 48 2.37 17.31 8.71
N VAL A 49 1.30 16.51 8.67
CA VAL A 49 0.37 16.44 7.54
C VAL A 49 -1.01 16.90 7.97
N SER A 50 -1.58 17.85 7.23
CA SER A 50 -3.00 18.20 7.40
C SER A 50 -3.85 17.13 6.73
N TRP A 51 -4.40 16.25 7.53
CA TRP A 51 -5.29 15.17 7.07
C TRP A 51 -6.60 15.72 6.53
N ASP A 52 -7.06 16.86 7.05
CA ASP A 52 -8.25 17.55 6.55
C ASP A 52 -8.01 18.09 5.14
N ASP A 53 -6.85 18.65 4.86
CA ASP A 53 -6.48 19.09 3.51
C ASP A 53 -6.40 17.92 2.53
N LEU A 54 -5.88 16.76 2.96
CA LEU A 54 -5.85 15.56 2.12
C LEU A 54 -7.27 15.07 1.80
N ALA A 55 -8.17 15.11 2.78
CA ALA A 55 -9.57 14.76 2.59
C ALA A 55 -10.29 15.75 1.65
N GLN A 56 -10.06 17.05 1.81
CA GLN A 56 -10.61 18.08 0.92
C GLN A 56 -10.13 17.93 -0.52
N LYS A 57 -8.88 17.55 -0.72
CA LYS A 57 -8.29 17.27 -2.04
C LYS A 57 -8.75 15.93 -2.63
N GLY A 58 -9.51 15.13 -1.88
CA GLY A 58 -10.01 13.83 -2.34
C GLY A 58 -8.97 12.72 -2.35
N TYR A 59 -7.81 12.90 -1.73
CA TYR A 59 -6.78 11.85 -1.64
C TYR A 59 -7.13 10.78 -0.64
N VAL A 60 -7.87 11.13 0.40
CA VAL A 60 -8.38 10.22 1.43
C VAL A 60 -9.83 10.56 1.73
N ARG A 61 -10.58 9.60 2.27
CA ARG A 61 -11.93 9.80 2.79
C ARG A 61 -11.95 9.34 4.23
N ALA A 62 -12.39 10.20 5.15
CA ALA A 62 -12.57 9.79 6.55
C ALA A 62 -13.62 8.67 6.62
N ARG A 63 -13.25 7.55 7.24
CA ARG A 63 -14.21 6.49 7.53
C ARG A 63 -15.03 6.93 8.74
N ALA A 64 -16.34 6.92 8.61
CA ALA A 64 -17.21 7.20 9.73
C ALA A 64 -17.03 6.12 10.80
N THR A 65 -16.50 6.48 11.95
CA THR A 65 -16.53 5.62 13.13
C THR A 65 -17.99 5.40 13.52
N SER A 66 -18.42 4.15 13.61
CA SER A 66 -19.78 3.88 14.05
C SER A 66 -19.93 4.36 15.50
N ALA A 67 -21.08 4.95 15.84
CA ALA A 67 -21.37 5.36 17.21
C ALA A 67 -21.26 4.20 18.22
N ALA A 68 -21.37 2.95 17.74
CA ALA A 68 -21.18 1.74 18.53
C ALA A 68 -19.70 1.48 18.88
N ASP A 69 -18.75 1.89 18.02
CA ASP A 69 -17.32 1.72 18.29
C ASP A 69 -16.81 2.81 19.24
N ALA A 70 -17.39 4.01 19.16
CA ALA A 70 -17.08 5.11 20.08
C ALA A 70 -17.56 4.85 21.53
N ALA A 71 -18.60 4.03 21.71
CA ALA A 71 -19.17 3.70 23.01
C ALA A 71 -18.42 2.59 23.77
N LYS A 72 -17.48 1.90 23.13
CA LYS A 72 -16.69 0.79 23.69
C LYS A 72 -15.25 1.17 24.03
N VAL A 73 -14.99 2.39 24.43
CA VAL A 73 -13.65 2.77 24.91
C VAL A 73 -13.43 2.14 26.27
N ASP A 74 -12.86 0.94 26.31
CA ASP A 74 -12.23 0.43 27.51
C ASP A 74 -10.96 1.26 27.74
N VAL A 75 -10.87 1.91 28.91
CA VAL A 75 -9.70 2.71 29.31
C VAL A 75 -8.39 1.91 29.36
N ARG A 76 -8.46 0.60 29.16
CA ARG A 76 -7.32 -0.31 29.09
C ARG A 76 -6.86 -0.58 27.66
N GLU A 77 -7.64 -0.21 26.66
CA GLU A 77 -7.27 -0.38 25.25
C GLU A 77 -6.61 0.89 24.73
N THR A 78 -5.63 0.71 23.86
CA THR A 78 -5.05 1.82 23.10
C THR A 78 -6.15 2.45 22.25
N ALA A 79 -6.30 3.77 22.31
CA ALA A 79 -7.27 4.49 21.50
C ALA A 79 -7.14 4.07 20.03
N GLN A 80 -8.27 3.78 19.40
CA GLN A 80 -8.29 3.42 17.99
C GLN A 80 -7.76 4.60 17.15
N LEU A 81 -6.87 4.29 16.22
CA LEU A 81 -6.35 5.29 15.31
C LEU A 81 -7.46 5.76 14.35
N ALA A 82 -7.43 7.04 13.98
CA ALA A 82 -8.32 7.55 12.95
C ALA A 82 -8.03 6.83 11.63
N GLU A 83 -9.07 6.24 11.05
CA GLU A 83 -9.00 5.46 9.83
C GLU A 83 -9.60 6.24 8.66
N TYR A 84 -8.92 6.17 7.53
CA TYR A 84 -9.33 6.77 6.27
C TYR A 84 -9.39 5.70 5.18
N GLU A 85 -10.32 5.88 4.26
CA GLU A 85 -10.40 5.07 3.06
C GLU A 85 -9.54 5.68 1.95
N ILE A 86 -8.92 4.82 1.16
CA ILE A 86 -8.33 5.21 -0.12
C ILE A 86 -9.48 5.25 -1.12
N PRO A 87 -9.81 6.41 -1.72
CA PRO A 87 -10.92 6.52 -2.66
C PRO A 87 -10.54 5.94 -4.04
N VAL A 88 -10.29 4.64 -4.07
CA VAL A 88 -9.97 3.91 -5.31
C VAL A 88 -11.23 3.25 -5.82
N PHE A 89 -11.65 3.64 -7.02
CA PHE A 89 -12.79 3.04 -7.71
C PHE A 89 -12.29 2.17 -8.86
N PHE A 90 -12.30 0.86 -8.66
CA PHE A 90 -12.07 -0.09 -9.74
C PHE A 90 -13.41 -0.39 -10.42
N ASN A 91 -13.66 0.25 -11.53
CA ASN A 91 -14.83 -0.05 -12.39
C ASN A 91 -14.49 -1.09 -13.49
N LYS A 92 -13.26 -1.57 -13.52
CA LYS A 92 -12.74 -2.58 -14.45
C LYS A 92 -11.96 -3.64 -13.68
N PRO A 93 -11.86 -4.87 -14.18
CA PRO A 93 -10.95 -5.86 -13.62
C PRO A 93 -9.51 -5.31 -13.55
N PRO A 94 -8.72 -5.61 -12.50
CA PRO A 94 -7.41 -4.98 -12.27
C PRO A 94 -6.42 -5.13 -13.44
N HIS A 95 -6.48 -6.25 -14.17
CA HIS A 95 -5.62 -6.51 -15.33
C HIS A 95 -6.00 -5.72 -16.57
N GLN A 96 -7.26 -5.27 -16.70
CA GLN A 96 -7.73 -4.60 -17.93
C GLN A 96 -7.06 -3.26 -18.17
N PRO A 97 -6.95 -2.33 -17.21
CA PRO A 97 -6.23 -1.06 -17.42
C PRO A 97 -4.76 -1.27 -17.79
N HIS A 98 -4.13 -2.30 -17.25
CA HIS A 98 -2.75 -2.65 -17.57
C HIS A 98 -2.61 -3.07 -19.03
N LEU A 99 -3.45 -3.98 -19.52
CA LEU A 99 -3.44 -4.42 -20.91
C LEU A 99 -3.82 -3.28 -21.88
N GLU A 100 -4.81 -2.46 -21.52
CA GLU A 100 -5.20 -1.28 -22.30
C GLU A 100 -4.01 -0.32 -22.46
N ASN A 101 -3.29 -0.01 -21.38
CA ASN A 101 -2.11 0.85 -21.44
C ASN A 101 -1.02 0.25 -22.32
N PHE A 102 -0.71 -1.04 -22.15
CA PHE A 102 0.29 -1.73 -22.95
C PHE A 102 -0.02 -1.68 -24.45
N PHE A 103 -1.22 -2.07 -24.85
CA PHE A 103 -1.60 -2.06 -26.27
C PHE A 103 -1.72 -0.65 -26.86
N ASN A 104 -2.18 0.32 -26.07
CA ASN A 104 -2.24 1.71 -26.52
C ASN A 104 -0.85 2.33 -26.66
N SER A 105 0.10 1.93 -25.83
CA SER A 105 1.51 2.31 -25.97
C SER A 105 2.10 1.76 -27.28
N ILE A 106 1.84 0.49 -27.61
CA ILE A 106 2.27 -0.10 -28.90
C ILE A 106 1.66 0.65 -30.09
N ARG A 107 0.41 1.09 -29.97
CA ARG A 107 -0.28 1.88 -31.03
C ARG A 107 0.19 3.33 -31.09
N GLY A 108 1.03 3.78 -30.17
CA GLY A 108 1.49 5.17 -30.10
C GLY A 108 0.43 6.16 -29.57
N THR A 109 -0.65 5.67 -28.98
CA THR A 109 -1.75 6.51 -28.44
C THR A 109 -1.67 6.77 -26.94
N ALA A 110 -0.75 6.11 -26.24
CA ALA A 110 -0.49 6.34 -24.82
C ALA A 110 1.01 6.16 -24.51
N LYS A 111 1.47 6.78 -23.44
CA LYS A 111 2.76 6.49 -22.83
C LYS A 111 2.63 5.22 -21.97
N LEU A 112 3.65 4.38 -21.95
CA LEU A 112 3.70 3.22 -21.05
C LEU A 112 3.80 3.70 -19.60
N ASN A 113 2.93 3.20 -18.73
CA ASN A 113 2.86 3.62 -17.33
C ASN A 113 4.06 3.12 -16.49
N CYS A 114 4.59 1.96 -16.86
CA CYS A 114 5.76 1.39 -16.20
C CYS A 114 6.71 0.83 -17.28
N PRO A 115 7.56 1.69 -17.85
CA PRO A 115 8.60 1.25 -18.80
C PRO A 115 9.67 0.42 -18.07
N GLY A 116 10.51 -0.30 -18.83
CA GLY A 116 11.46 -1.25 -18.28
C GLY A 116 12.51 -0.65 -17.33
N ASP A 117 12.92 0.58 -17.58
CA ASP A 117 13.82 1.34 -16.71
C ASP A 117 13.17 1.66 -15.33
N GLU A 118 11.90 2.02 -15.30
CA GLU A 118 11.16 2.20 -14.04
C GLU A 118 10.90 0.86 -13.34
N ALA A 119 10.58 -0.19 -14.10
CA ALA A 119 10.33 -1.53 -13.57
C ALA A 119 11.58 -2.16 -12.96
N PHE A 120 12.76 -1.86 -13.51
CA PHE A 120 14.03 -2.46 -13.11
C PHE A 120 14.30 -2.34 -11.61
N SER A 121 14.09 -1.17 -11.01
CA SER A 121 14.36 -0.96 -9.59
C SER A 121 13.49 -1.85 -8.68
N SER A 122 12.23 -2.06 -9.07
CA SER A 122 11.30 -2.93 -8.34
C SER A 122 11.68 -4.40 -8.51
N GLU A 123 11.92 -4.84 -9.75
CA GLU A 123 12.33 -6.20 -10.11
C GLU A 123 13.64 -6.57 -9.43
N TYR A 124 14.64 -5.70 -9.47
CA TYR A 124 15.93 -5.93 -8.81
C TYR A 124 15.77 -6.18 -7.32
N THR A 125 14.92 -5.40 -6.65
CA THR A 125 14.65 -5.56 -5.22
C THR A 125 14.00 -6.91 -4.92
N ILE A 126 13.06 -7.37 -5.75
CA ILE A 126 12.41 -8.67 -5.59
C ILE A 126 13.40 -9.82 -5.80
N HIS A 127 14.26 -9.72 -6.81
CA HIS A 127 15.32 -10.71 -7.03
C HIS A 127 16.29 -10.78 -5.87
N LYS A 128 16.68 -9.65 -5.29
CA LYS A 128 17.53 -9.61 -4.10
C LYS A 128 16.84 -10.20 -2.86
N ALA A 129 15.55 -10.02 -2.72
CA ALA A 129 14.79 -10.68 -1.65
C ALA A 129 14.80 -12.20 -1.82
N SER A 130 14.60 -12.71 -3.04
CA SER A 130 14.69 -14.14 -3.36
C SER A 130 16.10 -14.70 -3.11
N GLU A 131 17.15 -13.96 -3.47
CA GLU A 131 18.53 -14.31 -3.20
C GLU A 131 18.81 -14.40 -1.68
N ALA A 132 18.32 -13.42 -0.91
CA ALA A 132 18.47 -13.43 0.55
C ALA A 132 17.80 -14.65 1.20
N VAL A 133 16.61 -15.03 0.72
CA VAL A 133 15.90 -16.22 1.17
C VAL A 133 16.70 -17.49 0.84
N ALA A 134 17.18 -17.64 -0.39
CA ALA A 134 17.96 -18.79 -0.81
C ALA A 134 19.29 -18.92 -0.05
N ALA A 135 19.95 -17.79 0.19
CA ALA A 135 21.20 -17.74 0.94
C ALA A 135 21.02 -17.77 2.47
N GLN A 136 19.77 -17.68 2.96
CA GLN A 136 19.43 -17.57 4.39
C GLN A 136 20.21 -16.45 5.11
N THR A 137 20.37 -15.32 4.43
CA THR A 137 21.17 -14.20 4.94
C THR A 137 20.47 -12.85 4.69
N ARG A 138 20.94 -11.85 5.40
CA ARG A 138 20.53 -10.46 5.16
C ARG A 138 21.39 -9.86 4.07
N LEU A 139 20.77 -9.35 3.03
CA LEU A 139 21.42 -8.58 1.98
C LEU A 139 21.16 -7.08 2.17
N ALA A 140 22.14 -6.26 1.89
CA ALA A 140 22.00 -4.83 1.75
C ALA A 140 21.87 -4.50 0.26
N ILE A 141 20.97 -3.59 -0.06
CA ILE A 141 20.77 -3.07 -1.41
C ILE A 141 21.16 -1.60 -1.38
N THR A 142 22.05 -1.21 -2.28
CA THR A 142 22.47 0.17 -2.41
C THR A 142 21.63 0.91 -3.45
N THR A 143 21.56 2.24 -3.33
CA THR A 143 20.82 3.06 -4.30
C THR A 143 21.43 2.97 -5.70
N GLU A 144 22.72 2.71 -5.82
CA GLU A 144 23.38 2.58 -7.13
C GLU A 144 23.01 1.30 -7.86
N GLU A 145 22.77 0.21 -7.13
CA GLU A 145 22.38 -1.08 -7.71
C GLU A 145 20.97 -1.07 -8.30
N VAL A 146 20.08 -0.19 -7.86
CA VAL A 146 18.68 -0.09 -8.33
C VAL A 146 18.46 0.98 -9.39
N LYS A 147 19.52 1.63 -9.87
CA LYS A 147 19.45 2.56 -10.99
C LYS A 147 19.61 1.80 -12.31
N ALA A 148 18.67 2.02 -13.23
CA ALA A 148 18.76 1.54 -14.60
C ALA A 148 19.69 2.42 -15.45
#